data_502e28d0f0287fa13f2a8990a2a6417a
#
_entry.id   502e28d0f0287fa13f2a8990a2a6417a
#
_cell.length_a   1.000
_cell.length_b   1.000
_cell.length_c   1.000
_cell.angle_alpha   90.00
_cell.angle_beta   90.00
_cell.angle_gamma   90.00
#
_symmetry.space_group_name_H-M   'P 1'
#
loop_
_entity.id
_entity.type
_entity.pdbx_description
1 polymer ?
#
loop_
_entity_poly.entity_id
_entity_poly.type
_entity_poly.pdbx_seq_one_letter_code
_entity_poly.pdbx_strand_id
1 'polypeptide(L)'
;MSVFEKYKLKRPAEFTRLVGVNYGTFQIILDKLENEIIRYKQQKPMRQRGLKSSLTIADQLLLTLIYLRQYHTFLQLGEMFSMSESSARETIYFYQQKIDESSWFTKR
;
A
#
# COMPACT_ATOMS: atom_id res chain seq x y z
N MET A 1 -10.59 6.23 -12.12
CA MET A 1 -9.16 6.39 -11.87
C MET A 1 -8.87 6.02 -10.44
N SER A 2 -7.91 5.16 -10.22
CA SER A 2 -7.60 4.73 -8.87
C SER A 2 -6.86 5.84 -8.13
N VAL A 3 -6.78 5.70 -6.82
CA VAL A 3 -6.07 6.69 -6.02
C VAL A 3 -4.59 6.73 -6.41
N PHE A 4 -4.01 5.56 -6.68
CA PHE A 4 -2.62 5.52 -7.10
C PHE A 4 -2.42 6.30 -8.40
N GLU A 5 -3.33 6.16 -9.33
CA GLU A 5 -3.19 6.85 -10.59
C GLU A 5 -3.29 8.37 -10.43
N LYS A 6 -4.11 8.81 -9.50
CA LYS A 6 -4.17 10.23 -9.22
C LYS A 6 -2.86 10.72 -8.62
N TYR A 7 -2.27 9.96 -7.71
CA TYR A 7 -1.02 10.37 -7.09
C TYR A 7 0.12 10.33 -8.08
N LYS A 8 0.07 9.40 -9.02
CA LYS A 8 1.11 9.28 -10.01
C LYS A 8 1.22 10.53 -10.88
N LEU A 9 0.13 11.26 -11.01
CA LEU A 9 0.12 12.47 -11.82
C LEU A 9 0.65 13.69 -11.08
N LYS A 10 0.91 13.57 -9.79
CA LYS A 10 1.42 14.71 -9.04
C LYS A 10 2.87 14.94 -9.35
N ARG A 11 3.35 16.13 -9.03
CA ARG A 11 4.76 16.43 -9.23
C ARG A 11 5.60 15.55 -8.36
N PRO A 12 6.81 15.20 -8.77
CA PRO A 12 7.65 14.30 -7.97
C PRO A 12 7.87 14.75 -6.54
N ALA A 13 8.11 16.04 -6.33
CA ALA A 13 8.34 16.53 -4.98
C ALA A 13 7.08 16.42 -4.13
N GLU A 14 5.95 16.64 -4.74
CA GLU A 14 4.69 16.56 -4.03
C GLU A 14 4.39 15.12 -3.66
N PHE A 15 4.63 14.20 -4.58
CA PHE A 15 4.44 12.78 -4.32
C PHE A 15 5.30 12.36 -3.11
N THR A 16 6.56 12.75 -3.11
CA THR A 16 7.47 12.39 -2.04
C THR A 16 7.00 12.94 -0.71
N ARG A 17 6.52 14.17 -0.73
CA ARG A 17 6.08 14.78 0.52
C ARG A 17 4.85 14.10 1.09
N LEU A 18 3.93 13.68 0.22
CA LEU A 18 2.70 13.07 0.68
C LEU A 18 2.89 11.60 1.06
N VAL A 19 3.74 10.89 0.35
CA VAL A 19 3.87 9.46 0.51
C VAL A 19 5.05 9.06 1.40
N GLY A 20 6.06 9.90 1.47
CA GLY A 20 7.21 9.63 2.31
C GLY A 20 8.39 9.01 1.60
N VAL A 21 8.20 8.58 0.35
CA VAL A 21 9.28 8.04 -0.46
C VAL A 21 9.08 8.58 -1.87
N ASN A 22 10.16 8.68 -2.63
CA ASN A 22 10.00 9.18 -3.99
C ASN A 22 9.41 8.09 -4.87
N TYR A 23 8.97 8.48 -6.04
CA TYR A 23 8.27 7.56 -6.92
C TYR A 23 9.12 6.37 -7.33
N GLY A 24 10.41 6.58 -7.56
CA GLY A 24 11.29 5.48 -7.92
C GLY A 24 11.38 4.43 -6.83
N THR A 25 11.53 4.88 -5.59
CA THR A 25 11.57 3.97 -4.46
C THR A 25 10.23 3.26 -4.32
N PHE A 26 9.15 3.97 -4.53
CA PHE A 26 7.81 3.38 -4.47
C PHE A 26 7.71 2.22 -5.47
N GLN A 27 8.19 2.43 -6.69
CA GLN A 27 8.13 1.40 -7.70
C GLN A 27 8.96 0.17 -7.33
N ILE A 28 10.11 0.38 -6.72
CA ILE A 28 10.95 -0.74 -6.31
C ILE A 28 10.24 -1.56 -5.22
N ILE A 29 9.66 -0.88 -4.25
CA ILE A 29 8.94 -1.57 -3.18
C ILE A 29 7.72 -2.29 -3.76
N LEU A 30 7.04 -1.65 -4.68
CA LEU A 30 5.86 -2.23 -5.29
C LEU A 30 6.21 -3.52 -6.03
N ASP A 31 7.30 -3.52 -6.80
CA ASP A 31 7.71 -4.70 -7.52
C ASP A 31 8.01 -5.86 -6.56
N LYS A 32 8.70 -5.56 -5.47
CA LYS A 32 9.02 -6.60 -4.50
C LYS A 32 7.77 -7.14 -3.83
N LEU A 33 6.84 -6.28 -3.51
CA LEU A 33 5.60 -6.70 -2.89
C LEU A 33 4.75 -7.53 -3.84
N GLU A 34 4.68 -7.12 -5.09
CA GLU A 34 3.90 -7.86 -6.06
C GLU A 34 4.44 -9.26 -6.21
N ASN A 35 5.75 -9.40 -6.30
CA ASN A 35 6.36 -10.71 -6.42
C ASN A 35 6.11 -11.57 -5.19
N GLU A 36 6.20 -10.98 -4.02
CA GLU A 36 5.96 -11.71 -2.79
C GLU A 36 4.53 -12.15 -2.64
N ILE A 37 3.61 -11.29 -2.99
CA ILE A 37 2.20 -11.62 -2.87
C ILE A 37 1.81 -12.71 -3.87
N ILE A 38 2.35 -12.63 -5.07
CA ILE A 38 2.08 -13.66 -6.06
C ILE A 38 2.60 -15.00 -5.58
N ARG A 39 3.81 -15.02 -5.03
CA ARG A 39 4.38 -16.25 -4.52
C ARG A 39 3.57 -16.80 -3.36
N TYR A 40 3.10 -15.94 -2.48
CA TYR A 40 2.29 -16.35 -1.35
C TYR A 40 0.99 -17.00 -1.82
N LYS A 41 0.35 -16.42 -2.82
CA LYS A 41 -0.88 -16.97 -3.33
C LYS A 41 -0.66 -18.30 -4.01
N GLN A 42 0.47 -18.48 -4.65
CA GLN A 42 0.76 -19.74 -5.30
C GLN A 42 1.00 -20.83 -4.27
N GLN A 43 1.65 -20.50 -3.17
CA GLN A 43 1.91 -21.46 -2.15
C GLN A 43 0.66 -21.82 -1.35
N LYS A 44 -0.21 -20.85 -1.16
CA LYS A 44 -1.42 -21.10 -0.41
C LYS A 44 -2.60 -20.67 -1.20
N PRO A 45 -3.02 -21.49 -2.11
CA PRO A 45 -4.15 -21.13 -2.98
C PRO A 45 -5.44 -21.19 -2.20
N MET A 46 -5.79 -20.17 -1.48
CA MET A 46 -6.95 -20.21 -0.75
C MET A 46 -8.01 -19.45 -1.33
N ARG A 47 -9.17 -19.52 -0.80
CA ARG A 47 -10.24 -18.82 -1.27
C ARG A 47 -9.98 -17.42 -1.24
N GLN A 48 -10.52 -16.71 -2.12
CA GLN A 48 -10.26 -15.32 -2.26
C GLN A 48 -11.14 -14.46 -1.45
N ARG A 49 -11.77 -15.01 -0.44
CA ARG A 49 -12.61 -14.22 0.27
C ARG A 49 -11.96 -13.05 0.80
N GLY A 50 -12.39 -11.96 0.85
CA GLY A 50 -11.79 -10.79 1.35
C GLY A 50 -10.89 -10.11 0.36
N LEU A 51 -10.56 -10.77 -0.69
CA LEU A 51 -9.71 -10.16 -1.66
C LEU A 51 -10.45 -9.62 -2.82
N LYS A 52 -11.77 -9.44 -2.68
CA LYS A 52 -12.48 -8.90 -3.73
C LYS A 52 -12.36 -7.43 -3.73
N SER A 53 -11.40 -6.88 -3.10
CA SER A 53 -11.18 -5.45 -3.11
C SER A 53 -10.90 -5.00 -4.52
N SER A 54 -11.44 -3.88 -4.90
CA SER A 54 -11.14 -3.33 -6.20
C SER A 54 -9.82 -2.60 -6.20
N LEU A 55 -9.14 -2.55 -5.06
CA LEU A 55 -7.87 -1.86 -4.99
C LEU A 55 -6.75 -2.73 -5.50
N THR A 56 -5.86 -2.14 -6.25
CA THR A 56 -4.68 -2.85 -6.73
C THR A 56 -3.65 -2.89 -5.61
N ILE A 57 -2.61 -3.67 -5.81
CA ILE A 57 -1.52 -3.72 -4.85
C ILE A 57 -0.88 -2.34 -4.72
N ALA A 58 -0.80 -1.60 -5.83
CA ALA A 58 -0.25 -0.24 -5.77
C ALA A 58 -1.10 0.65 -4.88
N ASP A 59 -2.42 0.56 -4.97
CA ASP A 59 -3.29 1.36 -4.11
C ASP A 59 -3.11 0.97 -2.65
N GLN A 60 -2.98 -0.31 -2.37
CA GLN A 60 -2.84 -0.77 -1.00
C GLN A 60 -1.51 -0.36 -0.40
N LEU A 61 -0.45 -0.40 -1.19
CA LEU A 61 0.84 0.09 -0.73
C LEU A 61 0.78 1.59 -0.48
N LEU A 62 0.14 2.33 -1.38
CA LEU A 62 0.00 3.77 -1.23
C LEU A 62 -0.75 4.10 0.05
N LEU A 63 -1.84 3.39 0.32
CA LEU A 63 -2.62 3.57 1.52
C LEU A 63 -1.75 3.41 2.77
N THR A 64 -0.93 2.36 2.78
CA THR A 64 -0.08 2.08 3.92
C THR A 64 0.97 3.17 4.12
N LEU A 65 1.59 3.60 3.03
CA LEU A 65 2.62 4.63 3.15
C LEU A 65 2.05 5.98 3.56
N ILE A 66 0.87 6.30 3.08
CA ILE A 66 0.22 7.54 3.49
C ILE A 66 -0.10 7.48 4.99
N TYR A 67 -0.54 6.33 5.47
CA TYR A 67 -0.80 6.19 6.88
C TYR A 67 0.47 6.42 7.69
N LEU A 68 1.57 5.82 7.29
CA LEU A 68 2.82 5.96 8.02
C LEU A 68 3.37 7.38 7.95
N ARG A 69 3.12 8.05 6.84
CA ARG A 69 3.67 9.39 6.65
C ARG A 69 2.81 10.46 7.32
N GLN A 70 1.50 10.35 7.17
CA GLN A 70 0.61 11.42 7.59
C GLN A 70 -0.26 11.09 8.79
N TYR A 71 -0.30 9.82 9.18
CA TYR A 71 -1.05 9.39 10.37
C TYR A 71 -2.54 9.71 10.30
N HIS A 72 -3.14 9.57 9.13
CA HIS A 72 -4.58 9.71 9.04
C HIS A 72 -5.24 8.59 9.82
N THR A 73 -6.47 8.80 10.26
CA THR A 73 -7.19 7.72 10.92
C THR A 73 -7.58 6.68 9.89
N PHE A 74 -7.87 5.48 10.37
CA PHE A 74 -8.32 4.42 9.46
C PHE A 74 -9.62 4.81 8.79
N LEU A 75 -10.46 5.54 9.49
CA LEU A 75 -11.72 6.00 8.91
C LEU A 75 -11.46 6.95 7.75
N GLN A 76 -10.56 7.90 7.93
CA GLN A 76 -10.24 8.83 6.87
C GLN A 76 -9.65 8.12 5.67
N LEU A 77 -8.77 7.17 5.91
CA LEU A 77 -8.14 6.43 4.83
C LEU A 77 -9.19 5.58 4.11
N GLY A 78 -10.12 5.02 4.86
CA GLY A 78 -11.19 4.26 4.24
C GLY A 78 -11.99 5.11 3.28
N GLU A 79 -12.25 6.35 3.68
CA GLU A 79 -12.98 7.25 2.80
C GLU A 79 -12.18 7.62 1.57
N MET A 80 -10.87 7.83 1.74
CA MET A 80 -10.04 8.19 0.62
C MET A 80 -9.95 7.08 -0.42
N PHE A 81 -9.94 5.84 0.06
CA PHE A 81 -9.76 4.70 -0.82
C PHE A 81 -11.03 3.88 -1.04
N SER A 82 -12.14 4.39 -0.59
CA SER A 82 -13.45 3.75 -0.80
C SER A 82 -13.52 2.36 -0.18
N MET A 83 -13.08 2.25 1.06
CA MET A 83 -13.14 0.99 1.77
C MET A 83 -13.56 1.25 3.21
N SER A 84 -13.92 0.19 3.92
CA SER A 84 -14.36 0.35 5.30
C SER A 84 -13.15 0.60 6.20
N GLU A 85 -13.43 1.10 7.38
CA GLU A 85 -12.38 1.35 8.36
C GLU A 85 -11.65 0.07 8.70
N SER A 86 -12.38 -1.02 8.88
CA SER A 86 -11.78 -2.31 9.20
C SER A 86 -10.88 -2.81 8.07
N SER A 87 -11.32 -2.65 6.85
CA SER A 87 -10.52 -3.08 5.71
C SER A 87 -9.25 -2.27 5.60
N ALA A 88 -9.34 -0.97 5.86
CA ALA A 88 -8.15 -0.12 5.82
C ALA A 88 -7.16 -0.57 6.87
N ARG A 89 -7.65 -0.85 8.08
CA ARG A 89 -6.77 -1.28 9.16
C ARG A 89 -6.08 -2.60 8.83
N GLU A 90 -6.83 -3.56 8.31
CA GLU A 90 -6.25 -4.86 8.00
C GLU A 90 -5.25 -4.77 6.87
N THR A 91 -5.54 -3.95 5.88
CA THR A 91 -4.62 -3.76 4.77
C THR A 91 -3.31 -3.15 5.25
N ILE A 92 -3.40 -2.12 6.08
CA ILE A 92 -2.20 -1.46 6.57
C ILE A 92 -1.36 -2.42 7.42
N TYR A 93 -1.99 -3.20 8.29
CA TYR A 93 -1.24 -4.13 9.12
C TYR A 93 -0.52 -5.17 8.27
N PHE A 94 -1.20 -5.69 7.25
CA PHE A 94 -0.59 -6.69 6.39
C PHE A 94 0.64 -6.13 5.66
N TYR A 95 0.49 -4.95 5.07
CA TYR A 95 1.59 -4.38 4.31
C TYR A 95 2.71 -3.90 5.20
N GLN A 96 2.37 -3.38 6.37
CA GLN A 96 3.39 -2.93 7.29
C GLN A 96 4.23 -4.11 7.75
N GLN A 97 3.61 -5.24 8.00
CA GLN A 97 4.34 -6.43 8.40
C GLN A 97 5.26 -6.88 7.28
N LYS A 98 4.79 -6.87 6.05
CA LYS A 98 5.62 -7.26 4.93
C LYS A 98 6.81 -6.35 4.75
N ILE A 99 6.60 -5.06 4.91
CA ILE A 99 7.69 -4.10 4.79
C ILE A 99 8.70 -4.30 5.90
N ASP A 100 8.24 -4.51 7.12
CA ASP A 100 9.13 -4.73 8.24
C ASP A 100 9.95 -6.00 8.07
N GLU A 101 9.33 -7.05 7.59
CA GLU A 101 10.03 -8.33 7.43
C GLU A 101 11.09 -8.25 6.37
N SER A 102 10.87 -7.46 5.35
CA SER A 102 11.80 -7.42 4.24
C SER A 102 12.96 -6.47 4.45
N SER A 103 12.87 -5.60 5.42
CA SER A 103 13.92 -4.61 5.67
C SER A 103 14.18 -3.72 4.47
N TRP A 104 13.17 -3.47 3.68
CA TRP A 104 13.35 -2.63 2.52
C TRP A 104 13.64 -1.19 2.90
N PHE A 105 13.17 -0.74 4.06
CA PHE A 105 13.48 0.58 4.52
C PHE A 105 14.62 0.43 5.49
N THR A 106 15.69 1.11 5.23
CA THR A 106 16.82 1.02 6.09
C THR A 106 16.50 1.53 7.44
N LYS A 107 16.94 0.80 8.42
CA LYS A 107 16.70 1.25 9.68
C LYS A 107 17.69 2.14 9.99
N ARG A 108 17.55 3.01 10.55
CA ARG A 108 18.51 3.90 10.86
C ARG A 108 19.09 3.72 12.07
#